data_d15f988773d96cc2e0e59ca47fcbd700
#
_entry.id   d15f988773d96cc2e0e59ca47fcbd700
#
_cell.length_a   1.000
_cell.length_b   1.000
_cell.length_c   1.000
_cell.angle_alpha   90.00
_cell.angle_beta   90.00
_cell.angle_gamma   90.00
#
_symmetry.space_group_name_H-M   'P 1'
#
loop_
_entity.id
_entity.type
_entity.pdbx_description
1 polymer ?
#
loop_
_entity_poly.entity_id
_entity_poly.type
_entity_poly.pdbx_seq_one_letter_code
_entity_poly.pdbx_strand_id
1 'polypeptide(L)'
;RRQRQMCIRDRASTTVHDYKFKGGPSNSSGRYYGYISLRFAVEQSLNTVAWQLFQKLKPEVGLQYLLDMNYSKIVKSDYYLSASLGGLTYGTSTLEMASGYATLENDGKYREPTCIVKILDSDGNEIVSDKVEQKSVYKKDSARAMVDILTGVIKRGTARGLGLDNGQPSAGKTGTTNDKKDGWFCGFTPYYTTAVWVGYDSPKTVADLYGSTYPGRIWHEYMNEIHKDLDVKEFDLGELSSGSSGGGSSSDYTTPQEDTGSGGSVDTDPADSNDNDVDVDPDDGTDTQVTEPPATQAPATQVPATAEPAATESPADPAADPATEGTE
;
A
#
# COMPACT_ATOMS: atom_id res chain seq x y z
N ARG A 1 -17.85 -21.38 5.25
CA ARG A 1 -17.53 -21.45 6.71
C ARG A 1 -16.12 -20.93 7.06
N ARG A 2 -15.06 -21.21 6.24
CA ARG A 2 -13.68 -20.69 6.51
C ARG A 2 -13.57 -19.17 6.38
N GLN A 3 -14.23 -18.53 5.43
CA GLN A 3 -14.27 -17.07 5.27
C GLN A 3 -14.95 -16.36 6.46
N ARG A 4 -16.00 -16.93 7.04
CA ARG A 4 -16.64 -16.38 8.25
C ARG A 4 -15.71 -16.42 9.47
N GLN A 5 -14.85 -17.42 9.59
CA GLN A 5 -13.90 -17.52 10.71
C GLN A 5 -12.73 -16.53 10.60
N MET A 6 -12.25 -16.17 9.39
CA MET A 6 -11.21 -15.15 9.23
C MET A 6 -11.71 -13.74 9.53
N CYS A 7 -12.94 -13.38 9.08
CA CYS A 7 -13.50 -12.06 9.34
C CYS A 7 -13.92 -11.80 10.81
N ILE A 8 -14.04 -12.84 11.62
CA ILE A 8 -14.38 -12.70 13.06
C ILE A 8 -13.11 -12.65 13.93
N ARG A 9 -11.97 -13.11 13.41
CA ARG A 9 -10.72 -13.21 14.18
C ARG A 9 -9.83 -11.97 14.13
N ASP A 10 -9.83 -11.23 13.02
CA ASP A 10 -8.89 -10.12 12.86
C ASP A 10 -9.60 -8.78 13.09
N ARG A 11 -9.69 -8.39 14.35
CA ARG A 11 -10.07 -7.04 14.78
C ARG A 11 -8.84 -6.14 14.83
N ALA A 12 -9.01 -4.83 14.81
CA ALA A 12 -7.91 -3.87 14.99
C ALA A 12 -7.05 -4.15 16.23
N SER A 13 -7.65 -4.74 17.27
CA SER A 13 -7.01 -5.15 18.52
C SER A 13 -6.43 -6.58 18.49
N THR A 14 -6.57 -7.33 17.38
CA THR A 14 -5.99 -8.69 17.28
C THR A 14 -4.50 -8.63 17.53
N THR A 15 -4.01 -9.51 18.44
CA THR A 15 -2.59 -9.62 18.71
C THR A 15 -1.89 -10.37 17.59
N VAL A 16 -0.82 -9.78 17.06
CA VAL A 16 0.08 -10.33 16.05
C VAL A 16 1.51 -10.36 16.57
N HIS A 17 2.38 -11.18 16.00
CA HIS A 17 3.76 -11.32 16.45
C HIS A 17 4.72 -10.76 15.39
N ASP A 18 5.41 -9.68 15.74
CA ASP A 18 6.46 -9.07 14.94
C ASP A 18 7.83 -9.55 15.38
N TYR A 19 8.46 -10.42 14.61
CA TYR A 19 9.75 -11.02 14.93
C TYR A 19 10.55 -11.33 13.66
N LYS A 20 11.87 -11.44 13.81
CA LYS A 20 12.76 -11.89 12.72
C LYS A 20 12.65 -13.41 12.55
N PHE A 21 12.42 -13.86 11.33
CA PHE A 21 12.36 -15.28 10.99
C PHE A 21 13.09 -15.61 9.68
N LYS A 22 13.52 -16.85 9.54
CA LYS A 22 14.27 -17.31 8.36
C LYS A 22 13.40 -17.20 7.11
N GLY A 23 13.92 -16.54 6.07
CA GLY A 23 13.21 -16.34 4.79
C GLY A 23 12.12 -15.25 4.82
N GLY A 24 11.95 -14.56 5.95
CA GLY A 24 11.05 -13.44 6.08
C GLY A 24 11.73 -12.08 5.79
N PRO A 25 10.94 -11.04 5.52
CA PRO A 25 11.43 -9.70 5.31
C PRO A 25 11.92 -9.07 6.62
N SER A 26 12.77 -8.05 6.50
CA SER A 26 13.07 -7.16 7.61
C SER A 26 12.07 -6.00 7.66
N ASN A 27 11.77 -5.47 8.84
CA ASN A 27 11.08 -4.20 8.97
C ASN A 27 12.00 -3.06 8.51
N SER A 28 11.45 -2.02 7.92
CA SER A 28 12.22 -0.87 7.42
C SER A 28 13.02 -0.15 8.51
N SER A 29 12.51 -0.18 9.76
CA SER A 29 13.20 0.37 10.93
C SER A 29 14.32 -0.54 11.47
N GLY A 30 14.43 -1.78 10.99
CA GLY A 30 15.31 -2.81 11.56
C GLY A 30 14.89 -3.32 12.94
N ARG A 31 13.80 -2.80 13.52
CA ARG A 31 13.31 -3.17 14.87
C ARG A 31 12.19 -4.21 14.79
N TYR A 32 12.06 -4.98 15.85
CA TYR A 32 11.00 -5.98 16.05
C TYR A 32 10.34 -5.73 17.40
N TYR A 33 9.01 -5.76 17.44
CA TYR A 33 8.22 -5.30 18.59
C TYR A 33 7.56 -6.43 19.38
N GLY A 34 7.74 -7.69 18.97
CA GLY A 34 7.14 -8.83 19.66
C GLY A 34 5.62 -8.91 19.46
N TYR A 35 4.90 -9.16 20.53
CA TYR A 35 3.44 -9.25 20.50
C TYR A 35 2.81 -7.85 20.56
N ILE A 36 2.10 -7.46 19.50
CA ILE A 36 1.53 -6.13 19.30
C ILE A 36 0.12 -6.25 18.70
N SER A 37 -0.64 -5.15 18.70
CA SER A 37 -1.93 -5.12 18.00
C SER A 37 -1.74 -5.04 16.48
N LEU A 38 -2.70 -5.61 15.73
CA LEU A 38 -2.76 -5.48 14.28
C LEU A 38 -2.79 -4.00 13.85
N ARG A 39 -3.51 -3.16 14.59
CA ARG A 39 -3.54 -1.70 14.38
C ARG A 39 -2.12 -1.12 14.37
N PHE A 40 -1.35 -1.37 15.42
CA PHE A 40 0.02 -0.87 15.52
C PHE A 40 0.89 -1.38 14.37
N ALA A 41 0.76 -2.64 14.00
CA ALA A 41 1.52 -3.22 12.89
C ALA A 41 1.25 -2.50 11.55
N VAL A 42 -0.01 -2.14 11.26
CA VAL A 42 -0.37 -1.38 10.04
C VAL A 42 0.10 0.06 10.15
N GLU A 43 -0.09 0.73 11.29
CA GLU A 43 0.33 2.11 11.52
C GLU A 43 1.84 2.30 11.38
N GLN A 44 2.63 1.31 11.84
CA GLN A 44 4.09 1.29 11.72
C GLN A 44 4.59 0.61 10.45
N SER A 45 3.69 0.13 9.59
CA SER A 45 4.03 -0.52 8.32
C SER A 45 5.01 -1.70 8.47
N LEU A 46 4.72 -2.63 9.40
CA LEU A 46 5.61 -3.73 9.73
C LEU A 46 5.53 -4.85 8.67
N ASN A 47 6.62 -5.03 7.97
CA ASN A 47 6.74 -5.98 6.85
C ASN A 47 6.53 -7.43 7.31
N THR A 48 7.09 -7.82 8.44
CA THR A 48 7.00 -9.19 8.96
C THR A 48 5.56 -9.60 9.21
N VAL A 49 4.74 -8.69 9.74
CA VAL A 49 3.33 -8.93 10.02
C VAL A 49 2.52 -9.01 8.74
N ALA A 50 2.73 -8.06 7.80
CA ALA A 50 2.08 -8.09 6.49
C ALA A 50 2.35 -9.42 5.75
N TRP A 51 3.60 -9.84 5.73
CA TRP A 51 4.04 -11.11 5.13
C TRP A 51 3.35 -12.32 5.75
N GLN A 52 3.35 -12.44 7.09
CA GLN A 52 2.71 -13.55 7.80
C GLN A 52 1.19 -13.59 7.58
N LEU A 53 0.52 -12.43 7.58
CA LEU A 53 -0.92 -12.37 7.32
C LEU A 53 -1.24 -12.77 5.89
N PHE A 54 -0.46 -12.32 4.92
CA PHE A 54 -0.65 -12.67 3.52
C PHE A 54 -0.37 -14.17 3.27
N GLN A 55 0.61 -14.74 3.95
CA GLN A 55 0.86 -16.18 3.92
C GLN A 55 -0.34 -16.99 4.45
N LYS A 56 -0.96 -16.53 5.54
CA LYS A 56 -2.17 -17.15 6.09
C LYS A 56 -3.38 -17.00 5.17
N LEU A 57 -3.50 -15.85 4.50
CA LEU A 57 -4.55 -15.56 3.54
C LEU A 57 -4.37 -16.38 2.27
N LYS A 58 -3.15 -16.63 1.86
CA LYS A 58 -2.63 -17.18 0.60
C LYS A 58 -2.60 -16.13 -0.52
N PRO A 59 -1.52 -16.08 -1.32
CA PRO A 59 -1.36 -15.13 -2.42
C PRO A 59 -2.52 -15.13 -3.41
N GLU A 60 -3.06 -16.32 -3.75
CA GLU A 60 -4.16 -16.47 -4.69
C GLU A 60 -5.43 -15.74 -4.23
N VAL A 61 -5.70 -15.79 -2.92
CA VAL A 61 -6.86 -15.10 -2.34
C VAL A 61 -6.61 -13.61 -2.24
N GLY A 62 -5.39 -13.21 -1.84
CA GLY A 62 -5.04 -11.81 -1.69
C GLY A 62 -5.05 -11.06 -3.03
N LEU A 63 -4.43 -11.64 -4.05
CA LEU A 63 -4.37 -11.03 -5.40
C LEU A 63 -5.73 -11.04 -6.11
N GLN A 64 -6.64 -11.98 -5.77
CA GLN A 64 -7.99 -11.97 -6.33
C GLN A 64 -8.74 -10.68 -5.97
N TYR A 65 -8.53 -10.10 -4.79
CA TYR A 65 -9.12 -8.80 -4.45
C TYR A 65 -8.63 -7.67 -5.36
N LEU A 66 -7.36 -7.70 -5.79
CA LEU A 66 -6.85 -6.72 -6.76
C LEU A 66 -7.47 -6.92 -8.14
N LEU A 67 -7.58 -8.18 -8.60
CA LEU A 67 -8.27 -8.51 -9.85
C LEU A 67 -9.76 -8.12 -9.81
N ASP A 68 -10.41 -8.28 -8.67
CA ASP A 68 -11.79 -7.87 -8.45
C ASP A 68 -11.98 -6.33 -8.52
N MET A 69 -10.90 -5.57 -8.35
CA MET A 69 -10.83 -4.13 -8.53
C MET A 69 -10.16 -3.72 -9.85
N ASN A 70 -10.14 -4.60 -10.85
CA ASN A 70 -9.63 -4.35 -12.20
C ASN A 70 -8.15 -3.90 -12.25
N TYR A 71 -7.29 -4.35 -11.31
CA TYR A 71 -5.85 -4.14 -11.44
C TYR A 71 -5.32 -4.89 -12.65
N SER A 72 -4.83 -4.14 -13.64
CA SER A 72 -4.61 -4.64 -15.00
C SER A 72 -3.29 -5.41 -15.19
N LYS A 73 -2.34 -5.26 -14.26
CA LYS A 73 -0.96 -5.76 -14.41
C LYS A 73 -0.60 -6.91 -13.49
N ILE A 74 -1.58 -7.54 -12.85
CA ILE A 74 -1.34 -8.72 -12.02
C ILE A 74 -1.05 -9.93 -12.92
N VAL A 75 0.11 -10.52 -12.75
CA VAL A 75 0.60 -11.65 -13.56
C VAL A 75 0.96 -12.83 -12.68
N LYS A 76 1.19 -14.00 -13.31
CA LYS A 76 1.47 -15.25 -12.60
C LYS A 76 2.71 -15.18 -11.69
N SER A 77 3.71 -14.38 -12.04
CA SER A 77 4.90 -14.13 -11.22
C SER A 77 4.64 -13.30 -9.97
N ASP A 78 3.44 -12.74 -9.77
CA ASP A 78 3.10 -11.97 -8.57
C ASP A 78 2.53 -12.85 -7.44
N TYR A 79 2.24 -14.12 -7.73
CA TYR A 79 1.64 -15.03 -6.76
C TYR A 79 2.66 -15.55 -5.72
N TYR A 80 3.47 -14.62 -5.18
CA TYR A 80 4.44 -14.85 -4.11
C TYR A 80 4.18 -13.92 -2.92
N LEU A 81 4.78 -14.25 -1.79
CA LEU A 81 4.59 -13.49 -0.55
C LEU A 81 5.10 -12.05 -0.62
N SER A 82 6.05 -11.75 -1.53
CA SER A 82 6.53 -10.39 -1.79
C SER A 82 5.43 -9.41 -2.25
N ALA A 83 4.36 -9.92 -2.87
CA ALA A 83 3.21 -9.09 -3.24
C ALA A 83 2.56 -8.40 -2.05
N SER A 84 2.65 -8.99 -0.82
CA SER A 84 2.17 -8.36 0.42
C SER A 84 2.87 -7.04 0.77
N LEU A 85 4.05 -6.82 0.19
CA LEU A 85 4.88 -5.63 0.40
C LEU A 85 4.92 -4.73 -0.84
N GLY A 86 4.09 -5.00 -1.84
CA GLY A 86 4.05 -4.26 -3.10
C GLY A 86 5.03 -4.75 -4.16
N GLY A 87 5.65 -5.93 -3.96
CA GLY A 87 6.56 -6.56 -4.93
C GLY A 87 5.80 -7.16 -6.11
N LEU A 88 5.25 -6.31 -6.99
CA LEU A 88 4.56 -6.70 -8.22
C LEU A 88 5.48 -6.57 -9.43
N THR A 89 5.39 -7.51 -10.37
CA THR A 89 6.27 -7.60 -11.55
C THR A 89 6.24 -6.35 -12.42
N TYR A 90 5.04 -5.81 -12.66
CA TYR A 90 4.85 -4.61 -13.48
C TYR A 90 4.39 -3.39 -12.66
N GLY A 91 4.33 -3.54 -11.33
CA GLY A 91 3.81 -2.48 -10.46
C GLY A 91 2.31 -2.23 -10.66
N THR A 92 1.90 -1.00 -10.37
CA THR A 92 0.51 -0.55 -10.47
C THR A 92 0.47 0.93 -10.83
N SER A 93 -0.64 1.41 -11.35
CA SER A 93 -0.84 2.83 -11.66
C SER A 93 -1.39 3.61 -10.45
N THR A 94 -1.22 4.94 -10.48
CA THR A 94 -1.82 5.83 -9.47
C THR A 94 -3.35 5.75 -9.49
N LEU A 95 -3.95 5.56 -10.65
CA LEU A 95 -5.39 5.39 -10.81
C LEU A 95 -5.90 4.12 -10.13
N GLU A 96 -5.25 2.98 -10.34
CA GLU A 96 -5.59 1.71 -9.69
C GLU A 96 -5.43 1.82 -8.17
N MET A 97 -4.35 2.45 -7.70
CA MET A 97 -4.14 2.68 -6.27
C MET A 97 -5.23 3.59 -5.67
N ALA A 98 -5.55 4.71 -6.30
CA ALA A 98 -6.62 5.58 -5.84
C ALA A 98 -7.97 4.86 -5.79
N SER A 99 -8.30 4.09 -6.83
CA SER A 99 -9.52 3.25 -6.88
C SER A 99 -9.57 2.22 -5.76
N GLY A 100 -8.44 1.54 -5.49
CA GLY A 100 -8.34 0.54 -4.42
C GLY A 100 -8.59 1.16 -3.03
N TYR A 101 -8.01 2.34 -2.76
CA TYR A 101 -8.24 3.06 -1.50
C TYR A 101 -9.64 3.65 -1.41
N ALA A 102 -10.20 4.19 -2.51
CA ALA A 102 -11.59 4.64 -2.57
C ALA A 102 -12.59 3.51 -2.28
N THR A 103 -12.25 2.27 -2.66
CA THR A 103 -13.05 1.08 -2.35
C THR A 103 -13.19 0.86 -0.84
N LEU A 104 -12.14 1.14 -0.04
CA LEU A 104 -12.19 1.05 1.42
C LEU A 104 -13.13 2.11 2.01
N GLU A 105 -13.02 3.35 1.55
CA GLU A 105 -13.87 4.45 2.01
C GLU A 105 -15.33 4.24 1.60
N ASN A 106 -15.59 3.67 0.42
CA ASN A 106 -16.90 3.37 -0.12
C ASN A 106 -17.50 2.04 0.43
N ASP A 107 -17.37 1.78 1.72
CA ASP A 107 -17.92 0.59 2.38
C ASP A 107 -17.54 -0.75 1.72
N GLY A 108 -16.36 -0.82 1.12
CA GLY A 108 -15.85 -2.02 0.45
C GLY A 108 -16.39 -2.26 -0.95
N LYS A 109 -17.05 -1.26 -1.55
CA LYS A 109 -17.62 -1.34 -2.89
C LYS A 109 -16.69 -0.65 -3.90
N TYR A 110 -16.15 -1.43 -4.81
CA TYR A 110 -15.38 -0.92 -5.93
C TYR A 110 -16.29 -0.25 -6.95
N ARG A 111 -15.86 0.89 -7.44
CA ARG A 111 -16.43 1.60 -8.57
C ARG A 111 -15.32 1.82 -9.60
N GLU A 112 -15.56 1.45 -10.85
CA GLU A 112 -14.59 1.71 -11.90
C GLU A 112 -14.38 3.21 -12.11
N PRO A 113 -13.14 3.70 -12.09
CA PRO A 113 -12.87 5.13 -12.27
C PRO A 113 -13.19 5.57 -13.69
N THR A 114 -13.87 6.69 -13.80
CA THR A 114 -14.20 7.33 -15.08
C THR A 114 -14.04 8.84 -14.98
N CYS A 115 -13.62 9.47 -16.07
CA CYS A 115 -13.63 10.94 -16.21
C CYS A 115 -14.88 11.44 -16.94
N ILE A 116 -15.75 10.55 -17.40
CA ILE A 116 -17.00 10.90 -18.10
C ILE A 116 -18.11 11.03 -17.07
N VAL A 117 -18.61 12.24 -16.88
CA VAL A 117 -19.76 12.52 -16.00
C VAL A 117 -21.08 12.24 -16.73
N LYS A 118 -21.22 12.74 -17.94
CA LYS A 118 -22.38 12.50 -18.80
C LYS A 118 -22.07 12.82 -20.25
N ILE A 119 -22.78 12.17 -21.16
CA ILE A 119 -22.84 12.53 -22.60
C ILE A 119 -24.30 12.81 -22.93
N LEU A 120 -24.57 13.95 -23.57
CA LEU A 120 -25.91 14.33 -24.00
C LEU A 120 -25.99 14.23 -25.52
N ASP A 121 -27.18 13.93 -26.05
CA ASP A 121 -27.49 14.06 -27.48
C ASP A 121 -27.77 15.51 -27.87
N SER A 122 -28.10 15.75 -29.16
CA SER A 122 -28.43 17.08 -29.70
C SER A 122 -29.68 17.71 -29.07
N ASP A 123 -30.56 16.88 -28.50
CA ASP A 123 -31.83 17.29 -27.90
C ASP A 123 -31.68 17.45 -26.36
N GLY A 124 -30.48 17.22 -25.81
CA GLY A 124 -30.16 17.36 -24.40
C GLY A 124 -30.52 16.14 -23.58
N ASN A 125 -30.85 15.01 -24.18
CA ASN A 125 -31.09 13.76 -23.47
C ASN A 125 -29.75 13.09 -23.09
N GLU A 126 -29.71 12.48 -21.93
CA GLU A 126 -28.54 11.79 -21.45
C GLU A 126 -28.39 10.43 -22.13
N ILE A 127 -27.32 10.26 -22.94
CA ILE A 127 -26.95 9.01 -23.60
C ILE A 127 -26.08 8.14 -22.67
N VAL A 128 -25.17 8.79 -21.95
CA VAL A 128 -24.25 8.15 -20.99
C VAL A 128 -24.27 8.94 -19.69
N SER A 129 -24.43 8.24 -18.58
CA SER A 129 -24.39 8.81 -17.23
C SER A 129 -23.20 8.28 -16.43
N ASP A 130 -22.90 8.92 -15.32
CA ASP A 130 -21.89 8.50 -14.36
C ASP A 130 -22.34 7.32 -13.46
N LYS A 131 -23.48 6.70 -13.77
CA LYS A 131 -24.00 5.54 -13.06
C LYS A 131 -23.16 4.31 -13.32
N VAL A 132 -21.98 4.29 -12.73
CA VAL A 132 -21.09 3.13 -12.76
C VAL A 132 -21.59 2.10 -11.74
N GLU A 133 -21.71 0.84 -12.17
CA GLU A 133 -22.08 -0.25 -11.28
C GLU A 133 -21.01 -0.44 -10.20
N GLN A 134 -21.48 -0.64 -8.96
CA GLN A 134 -20.60 -0.90 -7.83
C GLN A 134 -20.49 -2.40 -7.57
N LYS A 135 -19.25 -2.90 -7.49
CA LYS A 135 -18.96 -4.29 -7.15
C LYS A 135 -18.53 -4.40 -5.68
N SER A 136 -19.21 -5.24 -4.90
CA SER A 136 -18.79 -5.52 -3.53
C SER A 136 -17.51 -6.36 -3.53
N VAL A 137 -16.41 -5.78 -3.05
CA VAL A 137 -15.09 -6.41 -2.96
C VAL A 137 -14.77 -6.78 -1.51
N TYR A 138 -14.92 -5.83 -0.59
CA TYR A 138 -14.72 -6.06 0.84
C TYR A 138 -16.04 -6.05 1.59
N LYS A 139 -16.06 -6.69 2.75
CA LYS A 139 -17.17 -6.53 3.68
C LYS A 139 -17.15 -5.13 4.26
N LYS A 140 -18.32 -4.51 4.39
CA LYS A 140 -18.49 -3.16 4.94
C LYS A 140 -17.74 -2.96 6.27
N ASP A 141 -17.96 -3.85 7.24
CA ASP A 141 -17.31 -3.74 8.56
C ASP A 141 -15.79 -3.86 8.49
N SER A 142 -15.26 -4.68 7.57
CA SER A 142 -13.81 -4.83 7.36
C SER A 142 -13.22 -3.60 6.70
N ALA A 143 -13.91 -3.00 5.72
CA ALA A 143 -13.50 -1.77 5.07
C ALA A 143 -13.47 -0.61 6.08
N ARG A 144 -14.53 -0.42 6.86
CA ARG A 144 -14.62 0.60 7.91
C ARG A 144 -13.55 0.42 8.99
N ALA A 145 -13.30 -0.82 9.42
CA ALA A 145 -12.22 -1.11 10.37
C ALA A 145 -10.84 -0.76 9.79
N MET A 146 -10.61 -0.99 8.50
CA MET A 146 -9.37 -0.59 7.84
C MET A 146 -9.27 0.93 7.71
N VAL A 147 -10.33 1.64 7.38
CA VAL A 147 -10.37 3.11 7.38
C VAL A 147 -9.96 3.66 8.74
N ASP A 148 -10.55 3.15 9.83
CA ASP A 148 -10.21 3.54 11.20
C ASP A 148 -8.72 3.28 11.52
N ILE A 149 -8.17 2.13 11.14
CA ILE A 149 -6.73 1.83 11.30
C ILE A 149 -5.87 2.83 10.49
N LEU A 150 -6.26 3.13 9.26
CA LEU A 150 -5.49 4.02 8.37
C LEU A 150 -5.51 5.49 8.82
N THR A 151 -6.51 5.94 9.59
CA THR A 151 -6.45 7.25 10.25
C THR A 151 -5.29 7.32 11.24
N GLY A 152 -4.99 6.19 11.90
CA GLY A 152 -3.87 6.08 12.83
C GLY A 152 -2.51 6.24 12.17
N VAL A 153 -2.35 5.87 10.89
CA VAL A 153 -1.11 6.07 10.13
C VAL A 153 -0.75 7.56 10.06
N ILE A 154 -1.74 8.44 9.84
CA ILE A 154 -1.56 9.89 9.79
C ILE A 154 -1.43 10.49 11.19
N LYS A 155 -2.23 10.01 12.16
CA LYS A 155 -2.23 10.58 13.53
C LYS A 155 -0.96 10.25 14.32
N ARG A 156 -0.44 9.02 14.22
CA ARG A 156 0.67 8.51 15.07
C ARG A 156 1.62 7.52 14.38
N GLY A 157 1.34 7.16 13.11
CA GLY A 157 2.13 6.20 12.34
C GLY A 157 3.15 6.83 11.40
N THR A 158 3.45 6.12 10.31
CA THR A 158 4.49 6.47 9.33
C THR A 158 4.22 7.76 8.55
N ALA A 159 2.99 8.28 8.59
CA ALA A 159 2.58 9.54 7.94
C ALA A 159 2.23 10.64 8.94
N ARG A 160 2.77 10.57 10.16
CA ARG A 160 2.54 11.60 11.18
C ARG A 160 2.94 12.97 10.67
N GLY A 161 2.03 13.95 10.79
CA GLY A 161 2.22 15.32 10.34
C GLY A 161 1.70 15.61 8.92
N LEU A 162 1.03 14.64 8.27
CA LEU A 162 0.36 14.84 6.98
C LEU A 162 -1.18 15.02 7.11
N GLY A 163 -1.69 15.26 8.32
CA GLY A 163 -3.09 15.61 8.53
C GLY A 163 -3.43 16.97 7.91
N LEU A 164 -4.67 17.17 7.44
CA LEU A 164 -5.09 18.43 6.81
C LEU A 164 -5.19 19.56 7.84
N ASP A 165 -4.84 20.77 7.40
CA ASP A 165 -4.72 21.97 8.25
C ASP A 165 -6.07 22.45 8.78
N ASN A 166 -7.15 22.24 8.02
CA ASN A 166 -8.51 22.58 8.43
C ASN A 166 -9.13 21.56 9.42
N GLY A 167 -8.36 20.54 9.84
CA GLY A 167 -8.83 19.51 10.76
C GLY A 167 -9.69 18.41 10.13
N GLN A 168 -9.83 18.40 8.79
CA GLN A 168 -10.56 17.36 8.09
C GLN A 168 -9.95 15.98 8.39
N PRO A 169 -10.72 15.01 8.91
CA PRO A 169 -10.24 13.65 9.11
C PRO A 169 -9.71 13.02 7.82
N SER A 170 -8.54 12.43 7.92
CA SER A 170 -7.87 11.80 6.79
C SER A 170 -7.28 10.46 7.18
N ALA A 171 -7.18 9.57 6.20
CA ALA A 171 -6.62 8.25 6.32
C ALA A 171 -5.65 8.00 5.16
N GLY A 172 -4.65 7.17 5.35
CA GLY A 172 -3.69 6.91 4.26
C GLY A 172 -2.63 5.90 4.61
N LYS A 173 -1.78 5.62 3.62
CA LYS A 173 -0.67 4.68 3.74
C LYS A 173 0.53 5.13 2.94
N THR A 174 1.69 5.01 3.55
CA THR A 174 2.99 5.22 2.91
C THR A 174 3.49 3.95 2.24
N GLY A 175 4.19 4.09 1.13
CA GLY A 175 4.97 3.04 0.49
C GLY A 175 6.37 3.56 0.13
N THR A 176 7.38 2.71 0.30
CA THR A 176 8.77 3.03 -0.07
C THR A 176 9.48 1.74 -0.43
N THR A 177 10.08 1.67 -1.61
CA THR A 177 10.93 0.54 -1.99
C THR A 177 12.26 0.55 -1.22
N ASN A 178 12.86 -0.63 -1.03
CA ASN A 178 14.10 -0.78 -0.24
C ASN A 178 15.23 0.14 -0.70
N ASP A 179 15.38 0.32 -2.02
CA ASP A 179 16.43 1.14 -2.63
C ASP A 179 15.99 2.60 -2.85
N LYS A 180 14.84 3.01 -2.26
CA LYS A 180 14.28 4.36 -2.45
C LYS A 180 14.09 4.73 -3.92
N LYS A 181 13.66 3.79 -4.74
CA LYS A 181 13.36 4.02 -6.17
C LYS A 181 11.95 4.49 -6.39
N ASP A 182 11.01 4.03 -5.53
CA ASP A 182 9.60 4.39 -5.56
C ASP A 182 9.13 4.85 -4.20
N GLY A 183 8.50 5.99 -4.17
CA GLY A 183 7.81 6.54 -3.02
C GLY A 183 6.33 6.70 -3.33
N TRP A 184 5.48 6.18 -2.45
CA TRP A 184 4.04 6.23 -2.58
C TRP A 184 3.38 6.85 -1.36
N PHE A 185 2.37 7.67 -1.60
CA PHE A 185 1.39 8.01 -0.60
C PHE A 185 -0.01 7.92 -1.20
N CYS A 186 -0.83 7.05 -0.61
CA CYS A 186 -2.24 6.92 -0.96
C CYS A 186 -3.06 7.35 0.24
N GLY A 187 -3.85 8.41 0.10
CA GLY A 187 -4.61 8.94 1.20
C GLY A 187 -5.98 9.45 0.75
N PHE A 188 -6.90 9.52 1.68
CA PHE A 188 -8.28 9.89 1.41
C PHE A 188 -8.94 10.57 2.61
N THR A 189 -10.01 11.27 2.32
CA THR A 189 -10.96 11.86 3.24
C THR A 189 -12.36 11.35 2.90
N PRO A 190 -13.43 11.69 3.64
CA PRO A 190 -14.80 11.41 3.21
C PRO A 190 -15.25 12.11 1.91
N TYR A 191 -14.37 12.90 1.28
CA TYR A 191 -14.65 13.63 0.03
C TYR A 191 -13.85 13.09 -1.14
N TYR A 192 -12.54 12.92 -0.98
CA TYR A 192 -11.62 12.65 -2.07
C TYR A 192 -10.58 11.60 -1.72
N THR A 193 -10.19 10.82 -2.71
CA THR A 193 -9.07 9.87 -2.63
C THR A 193 -8.01 10.25 -3.64
N THR A 194 -6.75 10.32 -3.20
CA THR A 194 -5.61 10.69 -4.04
C THR A 194 -4.45 9.74 -3.80
N ALA A 195 -3.83 9.28 -4.88
CA ALA A 195 -2.60 8.49 -4.85
C ALA A 195 -1.48 9.28 -5.55
N VAL A 196 -0.35 9.41 -4.86
CA VAL A 196 0.85 10.09 -5.35
C VAL A 196 1.99 9.10 -5.42
N TRP A 197 2.65 9.05 -6.58
CA TRP A 197 3.88 8.32 -6.79
C TRP A 197 5.01 9.27 -7.16
N VAL A 198 6.19 9.02 -6.60
CA VAL A 198 7.42 9.72 -6.92
C VAL A 198 8.50 8.69 -7.22
N GLY A 199 9.11 8.78 -8.39
CA GLY A 199 10.15 7.87 -8.86
C GLY A 199 10.61 8.25 -10.27
N TYR A 200 11.32 7.34 -10.90
CA TYR A 200 11.74 7.46 -12.29
C TYR A 200 11.19 6.29 -13.10
N ASP A 201 10.79 6.51 -14.35
CA ASP A 201 10.35 5.45 -15.27
C ASP A 201 11.43 4.37 -15.46
N SER A 202 12.70 4.77 -15.52
CA SER A 202 13.84 3.89 -15.36
C SER A 202 14.29 3.93 -13.91
N PRO A 203 14.05 2.88 -13.10
CA PRO A 203 14.21 2.90 -11.66
C PRO A 203 15.59 3.37 -11.20
N LYS A 204 15.65 4.48 -10.49
CA LYS A 204 16.86 5.07 -9.89
C LYS A 204 16.58 5.45 -8.44
N THR A 205 17.59 5.35 -7.59
CA THR A 205 17.51 5.83 -6.21
C THR A 205 17.29 7.35 -6.18
N VAL A 206 16.31 7.78 -5.39
CA VAL A 206 16.02 9.19 -5.11
C VAL A 206 16.45 9.49 -3.68
N ALA A 207 17.27 10.50 -3.50
CA ALA A 207 17.74 10.91 -2.17
C ALA A 207 16.53 11.26 -1.29
N ASP A 208 16.55 10.81 -0.03
CA ASP A 208 15.54 11.09 0.99
C ASP A 208 14.09 10.76 0.59
N LEU A 209 13.92 9.85 -0.37
CA LEU A 209 12.61 9.37 -0.76
C LEU A 209 12.05 8.41 0.28
N TYR A 210 10.97 8.83 0.90
CA TYR A 210 10.07 8.03 1.74
C TYR A 210 8.63 8.38 1.36
N GLY A 211 7.70 7.49 1.61
CA GLY A 211 6.28 7.75 1.33
C GLY A 211 5.73 8.97 2.05
N SER A 212 6.28 9.33 3.21
CA SER A 212 5.90 10.53 3.97
C SER A 212 6.65 11.81 3.56
N THR A 213 7.70 11.74 2.71
CA THR A 213 8.44 12.91 2.26
C THR A 213 7.82 13.49 0.99
N TYR A 214 8.43 13.30 -0.17
CA TYR A 214 7.94 13.94 -1.41
C TYR A 214 6.48 13.55 -1.74
N PRO A 215 6.09 12.26 -1.85
CA PRO A 215 4.70 11.95 -2.21
C PRO A 215 3.71 12.36 -1.13
N GLY A 216 4.07 12.21 0.16
CA GLY A 216 3.21 12.63 1.27
C GLY A 216 3.00 14.15 1.31
N ARG A 217 4.05 14.95 1.06
CA ARG A 217 3.96 16.42 1.01
C ARG A 217 3.14 16.89 -0.18
N ILE A 218 3.33 16.31 -1.35
CA ILE A 218 2.51 16.61 -2.54
C ILE A 218 1.04 16.31 -2.25
N TRP A 219 0.76 15.17 -1.63
CA TRP A 219 -0.59 14.79 -1.23
C TRP A 219 -1.18 15.80 -0.23
N HIS A 220 -0.42 16.18 0.80
CA HIS A 220 -0.85 17.12 1.84
C HIS A 220 -1.20 18.49 1.25
N GLU A 221 -0.32 19.08 0.46
CA GLU A 221 -0.54 20.37 -0.19
C GLU A 221 -1.76 20.33 -1.13
N TYR A 222 -1.83 19.31 -1.98
CA TYR A 222 -2.95 19.14 -2.90
C TYR A 222 -4.28 18.98 -2.17
N MET A 223 -4.32 18.13 -1.15
CA MET A 223 -5.55 17.87 -0.40
C MET A 223 -5.98 19.08 0.44
N ASN A 224 -5.05 19.85 1.01
CA ASN A 224 -5.37 21.12 1.68
C ASN A 224 -6.03 22.10 0.71
N GLU A 225 -5.49 22.26 -0.48
CA GLU A 225 -6.06 23.19 -1.46
C GLU A 225 -7.49 22.82 -1.86
N ILE A 226 -7.76 21.55 -2.14
CA ILE A 226 -9.10 21.11 -2.56
C ILE A 226 -10.11 20.98 -1.41
N HIS A 227 -9.67 21.11 -0.15
CA HIS A 227 -10.54 21.04 1.03
C HIS A 227 -10.76 22.40 1.73
N LYS A 228 -10.10 23.46 1.26
CA LYS A 228 -10.13 24.76 1.94
C LYS A 228 -11.54 25.36 2.14
N ASP A 229 -12.43 25.08 1.20
CA ASP A 229 -13.80 25.60 1.18
C ASP A 229 -14.85 24.53 1.54
N LEU A 230 -14.40 23.34 2.02
CA LEU A 230 -15.29 22.25 2.40
C LEU A 230 -15.51 22.21 3.91
N ASP A 231 -16.72 21.90 4.32
CA ASP A 231 -17.04 21.61 5.72
C ASP A 231 -16.31 20.37 6.19
N VAL A 232 -15.92 20.34 7.48
CA VAL A 232 -15.32 19.15 8.08
C VAL A 232 -16.36 18.04 8.16
N LYS A 233 -16.01 16.87 7.61
CA LYS A 233 -16.86 15.69 7.57
C LYS A 233 -16.14 14.49 8.19
N GLU A 234 -16.79 13.80 9.11
CA GLU A 234 -16.27 12.58 9.73
C GLU A 234 -16.46 11.37 8.81
N PHE A 235 -15.58 10.37 8.94
CA PHE A 235 -15.79 9.06 8.31
C PHE A 235 -16.99 8.35 8.93
N ASP A 236 -17.85 7.74 8.11
CA ASP A 236 -18.91 6.85 8.60
C ASP A 236 -18.34 5.49 8.97
N LEU A 237 -17.91 5.35 10.22
CA LEU A 237 -17.37 4.10 10.76
C LEU A 237 -18.43 3.20 11.39
N GLY A 238 -19.70 3.63 11.44
CA GLY A 238 -20.82 2.89 12.07
C GLY A 238 -20.56 2.64 13.55
N GLU A 239 -20.91 1.43 14.04
CA GLU A 239 -20.74 1.06 15.46
C GLU A 239 -19.29 1.07 15.93
N LEU A 240 -18.28 1.05 15.03
CA LEU A 240 -16.88 1.18 15.38
C LEU A 240 -16.56 2.55 16.01
N SER A 241 -17.34 3.59 15.67
CA SER A 241 -17.15 4.93 16.21
C SER A 241 -17.52 5.04 17.70
N SER A 242 -18.45 4.21 18.17
CA SER A 242 -18.93 4.21 19.56
C SER A 242 -17.97 3.53 20.55
N GLY A 243 -17.03 2.70 20.05
CA GLY A 243 -16.02 2.01 20.85
C GLY A 243 -14.67 2.76 20.97
N SER A 244 -14.45 3.82 20.18
CA SER A 244 -13.17 4.53 20.10
C SER A 244 -13.01 5.71 21.05
N SER A 245 -14.04 6.09 21.82
CA SER A 245 -13.95 7.18 22.81
C SER A 245 -13.34 6.76 24.17
N GLY A 246 -12.82 5.53 24.26
CA GLY A 246 -11.93 5.11 25.33
C GLY A 246 -10.53 5.61 25.05
N GLY A 247 -10.15 6.77 25.59
CA GLY A 247 -8.77 7.29 25.55
C GLY A 247 -7.81 6.24 26.10
N GLY A 248 -7.19 5.48 25.21
CA GLY A 248 -6.02 4.70 25.49
C GLY A 248 -4.87 5.65 25.76
N SER A 249 -4.62 5.89 27.05
CA SER A 249 -3.42 6.56 27.54
C SER A 249 -2.21 5.91 26.86
N SER A 250 -1.27 6.74 26.42
CA SER A 250 0.01 6.37 25.81
C SER A 250 0.99 5.61 26.72
N SER A 251 0.47 4.89 27.74
CA SER A 251 1.24 4.21 28.78
C SER A 251 1.29 2.69 28.66
N ASP A 252 0.72 2.09 27.60
CA ASP A 252 0.68 0.61 27.48
C ASP A 252 1.81 0.01 26.62
N TYR A 253 2.84 0.80 26.33
CA TYR A 253 4.06 0.28 25.74
C TYR A 253 5.17 0.30 26.79
N THR A 254 5.27 -0.77 27.58
CA THR A 254 6.49 -1.03 28.35
C THR A 254 7.63 -1.22 27.35
N THR A 255 8.53 -0.25 27.31
CA THR A 255 9.85 -0.39 26.70
C THR A 255 10.53 -1.63 27.29
N PRO A 256 11.07 -2.56 26.49
CA PRO A 256 11.92 -3.59 27.03
C PRO A 256 13.14 -2.93 27.69
N GLN A 257 13.28 -3.14 28.99
CA GLN A 257 14.51 -2.78 29.72
C GLN A 257 15.67 -3.55 29.11
N GLU A 258 16.73 -2.83 28.76
CA GLU A 258 18.02 -3.44 28.43
C GLU A 258 18.51 -4.22 29.67
N ASP A 259 18.64 -5.53 29.49
CA ASP A 259 19.23 -6.42 30.49
C ASP A 259 20.75 -6.27 30.46
N THR A 260 21.26 -5.36 31.29
CA THR A 260 22.68 -5.30 31.61
C THR A 260 22.96 -6.32 32.69
N GLY A 261 23.50 -7.44 32.26
CA GLY A 261 23.92 -8.53 33.17
C GLY A 261 24.97 -8.10 34.17
N SER A 262 24.72 -8.42 35.43
CA SER A 262 25.78 -8.56 36.44
C SER A 262 25.36 -9.64 37.45
N GLY A 263 26.06 -10.72 37.40
CA GLY A 263 26.67 -11.61 38.36
C GLY A 263 25.95 -12.06 39.64
N GLY A 264 25.92 -13.39 39.79
CA GLY A 264 26.27 -14.00 41.07
C GLY A 264 25.20 -14.76 41.82
N SER A 265 25.34 -16.00 41.81
CA SER A 265 25.52 -17.07 42.84
C SER A 265 24.36 -18.05 43.05
N VAL A 266 24.68 -19.26 42.72
CA VAL A 266 24.50 -20.59 43.36
C VAL A 266 23.48 -20.69 44.50
N ASP A 267 22.50 -21.63 44.34
CA ASP A 267 22.27 -22.72 45.29
C ASP A 267 21.32 -23.82 44.72
N THR A 268 21.87 -25.00 44.66
CA THR A 268 21.48 -26.41 44.88
C THR A 268 20.01 -26.85 44.87
N ASP A 269 19.76 -27.80 43.97
CA ASP A 269 19.06 -29.09 43.86
C ASP A 269 18.05 -29.54 44.96
N PRO A 270 17.16 -30.57 44.76
CA PRO A 270 17.38 -31.80 43.97
C PRO A 270 16.15 -32.39 43.18
N ALA A 271 16.54 -33.17 42.15
CA ALA A 271 16.02 -34.44 41.65
C ALA A 271 14.52 -34.72 41.48
N ASP A 272 14.09 -35.09 40.27
CA ASP A 272 13.65 -36.46 40.02
C ASP A 272 13.78 -36.87 38.54
N SER A 273 14.22 -38.11 38.41
CA SER A 273 14.60 -38.91 37.25
C SER A 273 13.40 -39.28 36.35
N ASN A 274 13.60 -39.34 35.01
CA ASN A 274 13.38 -40.59 34.27
C ASN A 274 14.00 -40.53 32.86
N ASP A 275 14.80 -41.55 32.65
CA ASP A 275 15.52 -41.98 31.46
C ASP A 275 14.59 -42.21 30.25
N ASN A 276 15.07 -41.88 29.08
CA ASN A 276 15.11 -42.77 27.91
C ASN A 276 16.14 -42.27 26.91
N ASP A 277 17.31 -42.86 26.97
CA ASP A 277 18.34 -42.85 25.94
C ASP A 277 17.83 -43.49 24.64
N VAL A 278 18.07 -42.84 23.52
CA VAL A 278 18.34 -43.52 22.25
C VAL A 278 19.52 -42.82 21.62
N ASP A 279 20.66 -43.44 21.72
CA ASP A 279 21.87 -43.21 20.95
C ASP A 279 21.61 -43.39 19.47
N VAL A 280 22.01 -42.42 18.63
CA VAL A 280 22.40 -42.65 17.24
C VAL A 280 23.66 -41.85 16.93
N ASP A 281 24.68 -42.62 16.63
CA ASP A 281 26.06 -42.31 16.25
C ASP A 281 26.19 -41.36 15.07
N PRO A 282 27.19 -40.46 15.02
CA PRO A 282 27.48 -39.61 13.88
C PRO A 282 28.66 -40.23 13.09
N ASP A 283 28.40 -40.71 11.91
CA ASP A 283 29.39 -40.68 10.80
C ASP A 283 28.78 -41.29 9.54
N ASP A 284 28.44 -40.47 8.55
CA ASP A 284 28.68 -40.79 7.14
C ASP A 284 28.77 -39.51 6.31
N GLY A 285 30.00 -39.17 5.99
CA GLY A 285 30.33 -38.09 5.09
C GLY A 285 29.98 -38.46 3.64
N THR A 286 29.05 -37.75 3.06
CA THR A 286 29.00 -37.59 1.61
C THR A 286 28.78 -36.13 1.26
N ASP A 287 29.88 -35.54 0.85
CA ASP A 287 30.02 -34.24 0.20
C ASP A 287 29.21 -34.23 -1.08
N THR A 288 28.04 -33.63 -1.07
CA THR A 288 27.30 -33.34 -2.30
C THR A 288 27.38 -31.83 -2.56
N GLN A 289 28.32 -31.47 -3.43
CA GLN A 289 28.40 -30.16 -4.05
C GLN A 289 27.04 -29.80 -4.65
N VAL A 290 26.38 -28.83 -4.07
CA VAL A 290 25.23 -28.17 -4.68
C VAL A 290 25.80 -27.17 -5.69
N THR A 291 25.80 -27.55 -6.97
CA THR A 291 26.06 -26.67 -8.09
C THR A 291 24.92 -25.67 -8.20
N GLU A 292 25.23 -24.37 -8.11
CA GLU A 292 24.33 -23.30 -8.49
C GLU A 292 23.84 -23.47 -9.93
N PRO A 293 22.55 -23.32 -10.24
CA PRO A 293 22.09 -23.30 -11.62
C PRO A 293 22.62 -22.04 -12.32
N PRO A 294 23.02 -22.11 -13.58
CA PRO A 294 23.56 -20.98 -14.33
C PRO A 294 22.52 -19.88 -14.46
N ALA A 295 22.95 -18.64 -14.25
CA ALA A 295 22.18 -17.44 -14.47
C ALA A 295 21.65 -17.41 -15.92
N THR A 296 20.35 -17.57 -16.06
CA THR A 296 19.67 -17.41 -17.35
C THR A 296 19.67 -15.92 -17.70
N GLN A 297 20.50 -15.52 -18.65
CA GLN A 297 20.45 -14.20 -19.26
C GLN A 297 19.10 -14.05 -19.96
N ALA A 298 18.35 -13.03 -19.58
CA ALA A 298 17.13 -12.63 -20.28
C ALA A 298 17.48 -12.28 -21.74
N PRO A 299 16.66 -12.71 -22.71
CA PRO A 299 16.88 -12.30 -24.10
C PRO A 299 16.73 -10.80 -24.25
N ALA A 300 17.71 -10.15 -24.87
CA ALA A 300 17.65 -8.75 -25.22
C ALA A 300 16.45 -8.50 -26.15
N THR A 301 15.42 -7.87 -25.68
CA THR A 301 14.30 -7.40 -26.50
C THR A 301 14.83 -6.26 -27.36
N GLN A 302 15.02 -6.52 -28.67
CA GLN A 302 15.25 -5.46 -29.64
C GLN A 302 13.99 -4.59 -29.69
N VAL A 303 14.13 -3.35 -29.29
CA VAL A 303 13.12 -2.31 -29.51
C VAL A 303 13.09 -2.03 -31.01
N PRO A 304 11.95 -2.11 -31.72
CA PRO A 304 11.87 -1.66 -33.10
C PRO A 304 12.17 -0.17 -33.14
N ALA A 305 13.08 0.23 -34.04
CA ALA A 305 13.38 1.63 -34.31
C ALA A 305 12.08 2.37 -34.70
N THR A 306 11.69 3.33 -33.88
CA THR A 306 10.58 4.24 -34.19
C THR A 306 11.01 5.09 -35.37
N ALA A 307 10.30 4.98 -36.50
CA ALA A 307 10.47 5.86 -37.63
C ALA A 307 10.23 7.31 -37.23
N GLU A 308 11.16 8.19 -37.55
CA GLU A 308 10.99 9.64 -37.44
C GLU A 308 9.73 10.08 -38.19
N PRO A 309 8.87 10.94 -37.61
CA PRO A 309 7.78 11.51 -38.35
C PRO A 309 8.33 12.49 -39.40
N ALA A 310 7.93 12.29 -40.64
CA ALA A 310 8.22 13.20 -41.77
C ALA A 310 7.82 14.66 -41.43
N ALA A 311 8.72 15.57 -41.69
CA ALA A 311 8.50 17.00 -41.54
C ALA A 311 7.28 17.43 -42.39
N THR A 312 6.24 17.89 -41.72
CA THR A 312 5.12 18.55 -42.38
C THR A 312 5.56 19.96 -42.84
N GLU A 313 5.58 20.17 -44.12
CA GLU A 313 5.77 21.50 -44.73
C GLU A 313 4.71 22.48 -44.22
N SER A 314 5.15 23.64 -43.74
CA SER A 314 4.28 24.78 -43.43
C SER A 314 3.53 25.25 -44.70
N PRO A 315 2.24 25.58 -44.63
CA PRO A 315 1.58 26.21 -45.75
C PRO A 315 2.12 27.62 -45.96
N ALA A 316 2.39 27.96 -47.26
CA ALA A 316 2.87 29.23 -47.69
C ALA A 316 1.84 30.34 -47.40
N ASP A 317 2.33 31.50 -46.97
CA ASP A 317 1.59 32.76 -46.83
C ASP A 317 0.95 33.16 -48.18
N PRO A 318 -0.33 33.58 -48.21
CA PRO A 318 -0.89 34.18 -49.41
C PRO A 318 -0.36 35.61 -49.60
N ALA A 319 0.14 35.85 -50.79
CA ALA A 319 0.69 37.11 -51.27
C ALA A 319 -0.23 38.32 -51.04
N ALA A 320 0.39 39.40 -50.62
CA ALA A 320 -0.23 40.73 -50.54
C ALA A 320 -0.70 41.22 -51.93
N ASP A 321 -1.93 41.67 -51.99
CA ASP A 321 -2.50 42.34 -53.12
C ASP A 321 -1.94 43.81 -53.24
N PRO A 322 -1.59 44.29 -54.43
CA PRO A 322 -1.07 45.65 -54.62
C PRO A 322 -2.19 46.70 -54.61
N ALA A 323 -1.88 47.81 -53.95
CA ALA A 323 -2.65 49.01 -53.89
C ALA A 323 -3.02 49.53 -55.29
N THR A 324 -4.30 49.80 -55.54
CA THR A 324 -4.77 50.66 -56.62
C THR A 324 -4.95 52.11 -56.11
N GLU A 325 -4.09 52.98 -56.56
CA GLU A 325 -4.35 54.43 -56.61
C GLU A 325 -5.53 54.68 -57.54
N GLY A 326 -6.38 55.58 -57.13
CA GLY A 326 -7.49 56.13 -57.99
C GLY A 326 -8.06 57.36 -57.37
N THR A 327 -7.56 58.44 -57.89
CA THR A 327 -8.07 59.82 -57.97
C THR A 327 -9.61 59.98 -57.99
N GLU A 328 -10.15 60.78 -57.17
CA GLU A 328 -10.83 62.07 -57.24
C GLU A 328 -11.51 62.43 -55.94
#